data_609b577d1ab69b0cf049c9d9f7a131e2
#
_entry.id   609b577d1ab69b0cf049c9d9f7a131e2
#
_cell.length_a   1.000
_cell.length_b   1.000
_cell.length_c   1.000
_cell.angle_alpha   90.00
_cell.angle_beta   90.00
_cell.angle_gamma   90.00
#
_symmetry.space_group_name_H-M   'P 1'
#
loop_
_entity.id
_entity.type
_entity.pdbx_description
1 polymer ?
#
loop_
_entity_poly.entity_id
_entity_poly.type
_entity_poly.pdbx_seq_one_letter_code
_entity_poly.pdbx_strand_id
1 'polypeptide(L)'
;MNTTFNLCRDCGLYSDTKKCSACNSFNIINHEEIKFLNIAHIDCDSFFCSVEKRDNPEIRNKPVIVGGGRRGVVSAACYNARVFGVRSAMPMYQALKLCPNAVVISGNMQKYKKVGLLIKSMMQELTPLVEPLSIDEAFLDLKGTKKIHKMDPCQVLVRLQNTIINEVGITVSIGLSYNKFLAKIASDLNKPNGFAIIGKNEAVNFLSEKPVSFIYGVGPSFKNKLKQVGINKISDIRTWTDKEMFIQFGDSGLRIAKLARAEDNRPVKSYKKRKSISSETTFNNDISSLDTLSNILWKVSLATADRCKNLNLAGYTITLKLKTSNFKTITRRRTLPQVTQLADTIFNTCLTLLEGEAKGQKFRLIGVSLSNLSKPLGDHGILLDPMALKARKSRTSY
;
A
#
# COMPACT_ATOMS: atom_id res chain seq x y z
N MET A 1 26.12 16.31 -28.59
CA MET A 1 25.40 17.21 -27.65
C MET A 1 24.13 16.50 -27.22
N ASN A 2 24.01 16.16 -25.94
CA ASN A 2 22.78 15.54 -25.43
C ASN A 2 21.68 16.60 -25.45
N THR A 3 20.65 16.40 -26.28
CA THR A 3 19.54 17.33 -26.38
C THR A 3 18.64 17.15 -25.16
N THR A 4 18.69 18.09 -24.24
CA THR A 4 17.83 18.09 -23.05
C THR A 4 16.44 18.65 -23.43
N PHE A 5 15.38 17.95 -23.01
CA PHE A 5 14.01 18.37 -23.30
C PHE A 5 13.38 19.04 -22.08
N ASN A 6 12.75 20.19 -22.28
CA ASN A 6 12.00 20.91 -21.26
C ASN A 6 10.50 20.71 -21.46
N LEU A 7 9.79 20.20 -20.48
CA LEU A 7 8.34 20.03 -20.49
C LEU A 7 7.70 20.89 -19.41
N CYS A 8 6.77 21.75 -19.81
CA CYS A 8 6.01 22.57 -18.87
C CYS A 8 5.00 21.71 -18.11
N ARG A 9 5.04 21.76 -16.76
CA ARG A 9 4.08 21.04 -15.91
C ARG A 9 2.69 21.67 -15.88
N ASP A 10 2.57 22.95 -16.20
CA ASP A 10 1.28 23.63 -16.13
C ASP A 10 0.45 23.42 -17.41
N CYS A 11 1.06 23.54 -18.60
CA CYS A 11 0.33 23.35 -19.85
C CYS A 11 0.63 22.04 -20.61
N GLY A 12 1.66 21.28 -20.22
CA GLY A 12 2.03 20.01 -20.84
C GLY A 12 2.70 20.15 -22.21
N LEU A 13 3.18 21.34 -22.58
CA LEU A 13 3.87 21.57 -23.84
C LEU A 13 5.40 21.58 -23.65
N TYR A 14 6.11 21.11 -24.67
CA TYR A 14 7.57 21.25 -24.70
C TYR A 14 7.97 22.70 -24.99
N SER A 15 9.11 23.10 -24.44
CA SER A 15 9.71 24.42 -24.61
C SER A 15 11.21 24.29 -24.86
N ASP A 16 11.76 25.19 -25.65
CA ASP A 16 13.22 25.23 -25.92
C ASP A 16 14.01 25.84 -24.75
N THR A 17 13.32 26.52 -23.85
CA THR A 17 13.91 27.26 -22.74
C THR A 17 13.35 26.76 -21.37
N LYS A 18 13.98 27.21 -20.27
CA LYS A 18 13.51 26.98 -18.90
C LYS A 18 12.25 27.79 -18.55
N LYS A 19 11.74 28.60 -19.47
CA LYS A 19 10.45 29.31 -19.38
C LYS A 19 9.55 28.80 -20.50
N CYS A 20 8.33 28.43 -20.19
CA CYS A 20 7.39 27.95 -21.20
C CYS A 20 6.99 29.07 -22.17
N SER A 21 7.19 28.85 -23.45
CA SER A 21 6.82 29.83 -24.50
C SER A 21 5.30 29.99 -24.68
N ALA A 22 4.51 28.97 -24.29
CA ALA A 22 3.07 28.97 -24.44
C ALA A 22 2.31 29.62 -23.28
N CYS A 23 2.74 29.39 -22.02
CA CYS A 23 2.03 29.89 -20.82
C CYS A 23 2.90 30.71 -19.88
N ASN A 24 4.13 31.00 -20.26
CA ASN A 24 5.12 31.78 -19.49
C ASN A 24 5.51 31.18 -18.10
N SER A 25 5.14 29.94 -17.82
CA SER A 25 5.48 29.26 -16.56
C SER A 25 6.95 28.89 -16.49
N PHE A 26 7.50 28.90 -15.26
CA PHE A 26 8.83 28.37 -14.92
C PHE A 26 8.75 26.95 -14.33
N ASN A 27 7.57 26.34 -14.24
CA ASN A 27 7.37 25.00 -13.72
C ASN A 27 7.72 23.96 -14.79
N ILE A 28 9.01 23.76 -15.00
CA ILE A 28 9.58 22.97 -16.10
C ILE A 28 10.22 21.70 -15.57
N ILE A 29 9.89 20.57 -16.17
CA ILE A 29 10.63 19.31 -16.06
C ILE A 29 11.69 19.29 -17.15
N ASN A 30 12.93 19.06 -16.77
CA ASN A 30 14.05 18.98 -17.67
C ASN A 30 14.73 17.62 -17.55
N HIS A 31 14.81 16.86 -18.67
CA HIS A 31 15.52 15.58 -18.68
C HIS A 31 15.84 15.11 -20.11
N GLU A 32 17.01 14.49 -20.31
CA GLU A 32 17.46 14.02 -21.63
C GLU A 32 16.61 12.84 -22.15
N GLU A 33 16.20 11.93 -21.27
CA GLU A 33 15.47 10.72 -21.64
C GLU A 33 13.95 10.84 -21.53
N ILE A 34 13.41 12.04 -21.28
CA ILE A 34 11.99 12.29 -20.97
C ILE A 34 11.01 11.69 -21.99
N LYS A 35 11.39 11.65 -23.27
CA LYS A 35 10.56 11.14 -24.38
C LYS A 35 10.60 9.62 -24.52
N PHE A 36 11.53 8.94 -23.83
CA PHE A 36 11.81 7.52 -24.03
C PHE A 36 11.38 6.66 -22.85
N LEU A 37 11.09 7.28 -21.70
CA LEU A 37 10.70 6.60 -20.48
C LEU A 37 9.20 6.30 -20.48
N ASN A 38 8.81 5.12 -20.03
CA ASN A 38 7.44 4.62 -20.17
C ASN A 38 6.82 4.06 -18.89
N ILE A 39 7.62 3.80 -17.85
CA ILE A 39 7.11 3.25 -16.60
C ILE A 39 6.93 4.38 -15.60
N ALA A 40 5.70 4.59 -15.17
CA ALA A 40 5.37 5.58 -14.16
C ALA A 40 4.93 4.93 -12.85
N HIS A 41 5.19 5.62 -11.74
CA HIS A 41 4.58 5.39 -10.44
C HIS A 41 3.86 6.66 -10.02
N ILE A 42 2.61 6.52 -9.63
CA ILE A 42 1.75 7.62 -9.15
C ILE A 42 1.34 7.32 -7.72
N ASP A 43 1.46 8.32 -6.84
CA ASP A 43 1.18 8.21 -5.41
C ASP A 43 0.43 9.46 -4.94
N CYS A 44 -0.74 9.29 -4.34
CA CYS A 44 -1.53 10.40 -3.83
C CYS A 44 -0.92 10.96 -2.54
N ASP A 45 -0.63 12.25 -2.53
CA ASP A 45 0.06 12.91 -1.43
C ASP A 45 -0.75 12.91 -0.14
N SER A 46 -0.22 12.25 0.91
CA SER A 46 -0.88 12.10 2.22
C SER A 46 -2.39 11.77 2.11
N PHE A 47 -2.73 10.81 1.26
CA PHE A 47 -4.03 10.55 0.64
C PHE A 47 -5.24 10.81 1.56
N PHE A 48 -5.36 10.09 2.68
CA PHE A 48 -6.51 10.25 3.57
C PHE A 48 -6.63 11.67 4.12
N CYS A 49 -5.50 12.27 4.51
CA CYS A 49 -5.50 13.65 5.01
C CYS A 49 -5.86 14.65 3.91
N SER A 50 -5.43 14.42 2.68
CA SER A 50 -5.75 15.29 1.54
C SER A 50 -7.23 15.25 1.22
N VAL A 51 -7.87 14.07 1.26
CA VAL A 51 -9.33 13.93 1.09
C VAL A 51 -10.08 14.65 2.22
N GLU A 52 -9.65 14.50 3.48
CA GLU A 52 -10.30 15.19 4.60
C GLU A 52 -10.13 16.72 4.54
N LYS A 53 -8.95 17.19 4.15
CA LYS A 53 -8.68 18.64 3.98
C LYS A 53 -9.43 19.26 2.79
N ARG A 54 -9.66 18.48 1.73
CA ARG A 54 -10.47 18.88 0.59
C ARG A 54 -11.93 19.10 1.01
N ASP A 55 -12.47 18.12 1.75
CA ASP A 55 -13.88 18.11 2.16
C ASP A 55 -14.17 19.06 3.33
N ASN A 56 -13.14 19.47 4.07
CA ASN A 56 -13.25 20.40 5.20
C ASN A 56 -12.20 21.51 5.09
N PRO A 57 -12.52 22.66 4.48
CA PRO A 57 -11.59 23.77 4.31
C PRO A 57 -11.03 24.36 5.60
N GLU A 58 -11.74 24.25 6.73
CA GLU A 58 -11.31 24.81 8.03
C GLU A 58 -10.06 24.14 8.59
N ILE A 59 -9.79 22.89 8.18
CA ILE A 59 -8.58 22.15 8.58
C ILE A 59 -7.47 22.22 7.54
N ARG A 60 -7.66 22.92 6.43
CA ARG A 60 -6.73 22.92 5.29
C ARG A 60 -5.29 23.24 5.68
N ASN A 61 -5.11 24.24 6.55
CA ASN A 61 -3.80 24.72 6.97
C ASN A 61 -3.32 24.11 8.30
N LYS A 62 -4.15 23.28 8.95
CA LYS A 62 -3.83 22.65 10.24
C LYS A 62 -3.05 21.34 10.05
N PRO A 63 -2.22 20.94 11.02
CA PRO A 63 -1.72 19.56 11.07
C PRO A 63 -2.90 18.60 11.24
N VAL A 64 -3.03 17.63 10.34
CA VAL A 64 -4.11 16.63 10.33
C VAL A 64 -3.51 15.23 10.39
N ILE A 65 -4.08 14.40 11.25
CA ILE A 65 -3.76 12.98 11.41
C ILE A 65 -5.04 12.19 11.22
N VAL A 66 -5.04 11.27 10.27
CA VAL A 66 -6.10 10.26 10.15
C VAL A 66 -5.69 9.02 10.91
N GLY A 67 -6.51 8.62 11.87
CA GLY A 67 -6.25 7.51 12.77
C GLY A 67 -7.19 7.59 13.96
N GLY A 68 -6.91 6.86 15.01
CA GLY A 68 -7.71 6.97 16.24
C GLY A 68 -7.73 5.69 17.06
N GLY A 69 -8.49 5.75 18.15
CA GLY A 69 -8.59 4.66 19.11
C GLY A 69 -7.44 4.61 20.12
N ARG A 70 -7.73 4.06 21.31
CA ARG A 70 -6.79 4.01 22.44
C ARG A 70 -5.48 3.28 22.11
N ARG A 71 -5.54 2.22 21.28
CA ARG A 71 -4.40 1.43 20.80
C ARG A 71 -4.20 1.59 19.29
N GLY A 72 -4.77 2.64 18.71
CA GLY A 72 -4.69 2.91 17.29
C GLY A 72 -3.33 3.43 16.85
N VAL A 73 -3.13 3.41 15.56
CA VAL A 73 -1.96 3.96 14.89
C VAL A 73 -2.36 5.06 13.91
N VAL A 74 -1.41 5.89 13.55
CA VAL A 74 -1.55 6.84 12.46
C VAL A 74 -1.73 6.10 11.15
N SER A 75 -2.91 6.22 10.52
CA SER A 75 -3.17 5.69 9.17
C SER A 75 -2.55 6.59 8.10
N ALA A 76 -2.69 7.91 8.26
CA ALA A 76 -2.04 8.92 7.43
C ALA A 76 -1.76 10.19 8.25
N ALA A 77 -0.69 10.90 7.90
CA ALA A 77 -0.34 12.21 8.45
C ALA A 77 -0.08 13.18 7.29
N CYS A 78 -0.69 14.37 7.33
CA CYS A 78 -0.43 15.41 6.34
C CYS A 78 0.98 15.99 6.49
N TYR A 79 1.48 16.70 5.50
CA TYR A 79 2.84 17.24 5.53
C TYR A 79 3.07 18.18 6.71
N ASN A 80 2.08 19.01 7.09
CA ASN A 80 2.17 19.86 8.28
C ASN A 80 2.40 19.03 9.56
N ALA A 81 1.74 17.88 9.71
CA ALA A 81 1.98 16.98 10.84
C ALA A 81 3.34 16.25 10.76
N ARG A 82 3.79 15.93 9.53
CA ARG A 82 5.09 15.27 9.31
C ARG A 82 6.29 16.16 9.69
N VAL A 83 6.16 17.48 9.64
CA VAL A 83 7.19 18.42 10.11
C VAL A 83 7.50 18.17 11.59
N PHE A 84 6.49 17.86 12.40
CA PHE A 84 6.65 17.51 13.81
C PHE A 84 7.16 16.08 14.06
N GLY A 85 7.50 15.34 13.02
CA GLY A 85 8.01 13.97 13.13
C GLY A 85 6.92 12.88 13.11
N VAL A 86 5.65 13.23 12.95
CA VAL A 86 4.56 12.25 12.85
C VAL A 86 4.70 11.43 11.57
N ARG A 87 4.56 10.09 11.68
CA ARG A 87 4.66 9.15 10.54
C ARG A 87 3.53 8.11 10.58
N SER A 88 3.18 7.56 9.42
CA SER A 88 2.26 6.42 9.34
C SER A 88 2.77 5.23 10.15
N ALA A 89 1.84 4.43 10.68
CA ALA A 89 2.06 3.33 11.60
C ALA A 89 2.58 3.70 13.01
N MET A 90 2.86 4.99 13.27
CA MET A 90 3.23 5.47 14.62
C MET A 90 2.02 5.31 15.57
N PRO A 91 2.20 4.85 16.83
CA PRO A 91 1.14 4.85 17.83
C PRO A 91 0.54 6.24 18.03
N MET A 92 -0.80 6.34 18.13
CA MET A 92 -1.47 7.64 18.24
C MET A 92 -1.00 8.47 19.43
N TYR A 93 -0.73 7.85 20.57
CA TYR A 93 -0.23 8.56 21.76
C TYR A 93 1.14 9.23 21.52
N GLN A 94 2.01 8.60 20.72
CA GLN A 94 3.30 9.20 20.35
C GLN A 94 3.10 10.34 19.34
N ALA A 95 2.21 10.14 18.36
CA ALA A 95 1.90 11.16 17.37
C ALA A 95 1.34 12.43 18.03
N LEU A 96 0.44 12.29 19.00
CA LEU A 96 -0.14 13.42 19.76
C LEU A 96 0.87 14.07 20.71
N LYS A 97 1.85 13.32 21.23
CA LYS A 97 2.95 13.90 21.99
C LYS A 97 3.86 14.77 21.11
N LEU A 98 4.10 14.37 19.86
CA LEU A 98 4.91 15.12 18.90
C LEU A 98 4.16 16.33 18.31
N CYS A 99 2.85 16.20 18.10
CA CYS A 99 2.02 17.24 17.49
C CYS A 99 0.71 17.38 18.29
N PRO A 100 0.72 18.04 19.47
CA PRO A 100 -0.44 18.14 20.36
C PRO A 100 -1.63 18.86 19.74
N ASN A 101 -1.38 19.81 18.84
CA ASN A 101 -2.40 20.61 18.17
C ASN A 101 -2.92 19.99 16.87
N ALA A 102 -2.61 18.72 16.62
CA ALA A 102 -3.09 18.04 15.43
C ALA A 102 -4.60 17.78 15.50
N VAL A 103 -5.28 18.05 14.40
CA VAL A 103 -6.67 17.63 14.20
C VAL A 103 -6.67 16.12 13.91
N VAL A 104 -7.27 15.34 14.81
CA VAL A 104 -7.38 13.88 14.65
C VAL A 104 -8.73 13.52 14.06
N ILE A 105 -8.74 12.79 12.96
CA ILE A 105 -9.94 12.37 12.25
C ILE A 105 -9.99 10.84 12.20
N SER A 106 -11.15 10.28 12.56
CA SER A 106 -11.42 8.85 12.36
C SER A 106 -11.50 8.55 10.87
N GLY A 107 -10.77 7.52 10.41
CA GLY A 107 -10.71 7.18 8.99
C GLY A 107 -12.05 6.70 8.42
N ASN A 108 -12.47 7.27 7.29
CA ASN A 108 -13.61 6.82 6.50
C ASN A 108 -13.14 6.03 5.27
N MET A 109 -12.93 4.72 5.45
CA MET A 109 -12.40 3.85 4.39
C MET A 109 -13.30 3.76 3.16
N GLN A 110 -14.63 3.92 3.31
CA GLN A 110 -15.55 3.91 2.16
C GLN A 110 -15.35 5.16 1.29
N LYS A 111 -15.21 6.34 1.91
CA LYS A 111 -14.90 7.59 1.23
C LYS A 111 -13.57 7.50 0.47
N TYR A 112 -12.52 7.03 1.14
CA TYR A 112 -11.19 6.91 0.52
C TYR A 112 -11.18 5.92 -0.64
N LYS A 113 -11.90 4.79 -0.52
CA LYS A 113 -12.05 3.85 -1.64
C LYS A 113 -12.73 4.47 -2.85
N LYS A 114 -13.79 5.27 -2.65
CA LYS A 114 -14.46 5.96 -3.76
C LYS A 114 -13.51 6.89 -4.50
N VAL A 115 -12.76 7.71 -3.77
CA VAL A 115 -11.77 8.63 -4.37
C VAL A 115 -10.65 7.87 -5.07
N GLY A 116 -10.09 6.82 -4.43
CA GLY A 116 -9.04 6.00 -5.05
C GLY A 116 -9.50 5.27 -6.31
N LEU A 117 -10.76 4.81 -6.36
CA LEU A 117 -11.34 4.20 -7.57
C LEU A 117 -11.50 5.23 -8.70
N LEU A 118 -11.90 6.46 -8.39
CA LEU A 118 -11.99 7.54 -9.37
C LEU A 118 -10.61 7.86 -9.97
N ILE A 119 -9.59 8.03 -9.14
CA ILE A 119 -8.22 8.29 -9.63
C ILE A 119 -7.71 7.10 -10.45
N LYS A 120 -8.00 5.87 -10.02
CA LYS A 120 -7.64 4.67 -10.78
C LYS A 120 -8.32 4.63 -12.15
N SER A 121 -9.61 5.01 -12.28
CA SER A 121 -10.27 5.08 -13.58
C SER A 121 -9.60 6.09 -14.51
N MET A 122 -9.21 7.27 -14.00
CA MET A 122 -8.43 8.25 -14.78
C MET A 122 -7.09 7.68 -15.26
N MET A 123 -6.38 6.90 -14.42
CA MET A 123 -5.15 6.20 -14.84
C MET A 123 -5.43 5.16 -15.93
N GLN A 124 -6.56 4.46 -15.87
CA GLN A 124 -6.95 3.43 -16.84
C GLN A 124 -7.35 4.00 -18.21
N GLU A 125 -7.74 5.27 -18.28
CA GLU A 125 -7.93 5.98 -19.54
C GLU A 125 -6.63 6.19 -20.31
N LEU A 126 -5.49 6.24 -19.61
CA LEU A 126 -4.18 6.40 -20.24
C LEU A 126 -3.62 5.08 -20.77
N THR A 127 -3.83 3.98 -20.05
CA THR A 127 -3.30 2.65 -20.38
C THR A 127 -4.09 1.56 -19.66
N PRO A 128 -4.33 0.40 -20.27
CA PRO A 128 -4.90 -0.76 -19.58
C PRO A 128 -3.91 -1.40 -18.58
N LEU A 129 -2.61 -1.08 -18.70
CA LEU A 129 -1.56 -1.64 -17.85
C LEU A 129 -1.35 -0.77 -16.61
N VAL A 130 -2.33 -0.81 -15.70
CA VAL A 130 -2.29 -0.16 -14.38
C VAL A 130 -2.20 -1.24 -13.30
N GLU A 131 -1.11 -1.26 -12.53
CA GLU A 131 -0.90 -2.16 -11.39
C GLU A 131 -1.09 -1.42 -10.07
N PRO A 132 -2.25 -1.53 -9.39
CA PRO A 132 -2.43 -0.95 -8.07
C PRO A 132 -1.55 -1.65 -7.02
N LEU A 133 -0.85 -0.87 -6.19
CA LEU A 133 -0.14 -1.34 -5.01
C LEU A 133 -1.01 -1.18 -3.76
N SER A 134 -1.75 -0.09 -3.69
CA SER A 134 -2.69 0.26 -2.62
C SER A 134 -3.91 0.97 -3.21
N ILE A 135 -4.70 1.66 -2.38
CA ILE A 135 -5.83 2.47 -2.84
C ILE A 135 -5.40 3.85 -3.34
N ASP A 136 -4.15 4.25 -3.10
CA ASP A 136 -3.59 5.57 -3.35
C ASP A 136 -2.36 5.56 -4.25
N GLU A 137 -1.82 4.39 -4.61
CA GLU A 137 -0.65 4.30 -5.48
C GLU A 137 -0.76 3.18 -6.54
N ALA A 138 -0.21 3.44 -7.71
CA ALA A 138 -0.16 2.47 -8.80
C ALA A 138 1.06 2.67 -9.72
N PHE A 139 1.50 1.57 -10.36
CA PHE A 139 2.37 1.64 -11.52
C PHE A 139 1.54 1.68 -12.81
N LEU A 140 2.06 2.40 -13.80
CA LEU A 140 1.53 2.46 -15.16
C LEU A 140 2.64 2.07 -16.16
N ASP A 141 2.28 1.27 -17.16
CA ASP A 141 3.13 1.09 -18.35
C ASP A 141 2.48 1.83 -19.51
N LEU A 142 3.18 2.87 -19.99
CA LEU A 142 2.73 3.76 -21.06
C LEU A 142 3.41 3.42 -22.40
N LYS A 143 4.08 2.28 -22.50
CA LYS A 143 4.72 1.84 -23.74
C LYS A 143 3.67 1.68 -24.85
N GLY A 144 3.91 2.33 -25.99
CA GLY A 144 3.01 2.28 -27.15
C GLY A 144 1.80 3.23 -27.10
N THR A 145 1.53 3.90 -25.96
CA THR A 145 0.37 4.81 -25.81
C THR A 145 0.50 6.10 -26.62
N LYS A 146 1.71 6.48 -27.03
CA LYS A 146 1.97 7.67 -27.88
C LYS A 146 1.14 7.67 -29.17
N LYS A 147 0.90 6.52 -29.78
CA LYS A 147 0.10 6.42 -31.01
C LYS A 147 -1.37 6.82 -30.77
N ILE A 148 -1.89 6.51 -29.58
CA ILE A 148 -3.28 6.77 -29.19
C ILE A 148 -3.43 8.23 -28.75
N HIS A 149 -2.59 8.67 -27.82
CA HIS A 149 -2.71 9.99 -27.20
C HIS A 149 -2.09 11.12 -28.04
N LYS A 150 -1.31 10.80 -29.09
CA LYS A 150 -0.52 11.75 -29.89
C LYS A 150 0.44 12.60 -29.06
N MET A 151 0.83 12.10 -27.90
CA MET A 151 1.68 12.75 -26.89
C MET A 151 2.67 11.74 -26.30
N ASP A 152 3.82 12.25 -25.85
CA ASP A 152 4.79 11.43 -25.11
C ASP A 152 4.26 11.05 -23.72
N PRO A 153 4.71 9.92 -23.13
CA PRO A 153 4.27 9.48 -21.81
C PRO A 153 4.34 10.55 -20.72
N CYS A 154 5.40 11.35 -20.71
CA CYS A 154 5.55 12.44 -19.75
C CYS A 154 4.47 13.51 -19.89
N GLN A 155 4.11 13.90 -21.13
CA GLN A 155 3.03 14.88 -21.39
C GLN A 155 1.68 14.36 -20.89
N VAL A 156 1.39 13.08 -21.17
CA VAL A 156 0.15 12.41 -20.71
C VAL A 156 0.07 12.39 -19.19
N LEU A 157 1.19 12.12 -18.52
CA LEU A 157 1.27 12.11 -17.04
C LEU A 157 1.10 13.50 -16.44
N VAL A 158 1.68 14.53 -17.05
CA VAL A 158 1.47 15.93 -16.61
C VAL A 158 0.00 16.32 -16.71
N ARG A 159 -0.66 15.97 -17.83
CA ARG A 159 -2.11 16.20 -17.99
C ARG A 159 -2.92 15.47 -16.93
N LEU A 160 -2.62 14.19 -16.69
CA LEU A 160 -3.29 13.42 -15.63
C LEU A 160 -3.11 14.08 -14.25
N GLN A 161 -1.89 14.51 -13.91
CA GLN A 161 -1.63 15.19 -12.64
C GLN A 161 -2.51 16.44 -12.49
N ASN A 162 -2.60 17.27 -13.53
CA ASN A 162 -3.43 18.48 -13.53
C ASN A 162 -4.93 18.14 -13.47
N THR A 163 -5.39 17.11 -14.19
CA THR A 163 -6.79 16.64 -14.15
C THR A 163 -7.16 16.17 -12.74
N ILE A 164 -6.31 15.39 -12.07
CA ILE A 164 -6.55 14.95 -10.70
C ILE A 164 -6.66 16.16 -9.74
N ILE A 165 -5.78 17.16 -9.89
CA ILE A 165 -5.83 18.36 -9.05
C ILE A 165 -7.14 19.13 -9.28
N ASN A 166 -7.53 19.32 -10.52
CA ASN A 166 -8.70 20.14 -10.87
C ASN A 166 -10.03 19.43 -10.57
N GLU A 167 -10.15 18.14 -10.86
CA GLU A 167 -11.42 17.40 -10.77
C GLU A 167 -11.57 16.67 -9.42
N VAL A 168 -10.47 16.17 -8.85
CA VAL A 168 -10.53 15.44 -7.57
C VAL A 168 -10.14 16.32 -6.39
N GLY A 169 -9.43 17.43 -6.61
CA GLY A 169 -9.06 18.39 -5.57
C GLY A 169 -7.96 17.91 -4.60
N ILE A 170 -7.15 16.93 -5.01
CA ILE A 170 -5.98 16.46 -4.25
C ILE A 170 -4.74 16.42 -5.14
N THR A 171 -3.56 16.45 -4.54
CA THR A 171 -2.30 16.33 -5.28
C THR A 171 -1.82 14.90 -5.34
N VAL A 172 -1.11 14.59 -6.42
CA VAL A 172 -0.38 13.34 -6.61
C VAL A 172 1.07 13.64 -6.98
N SER A 173 1.98 12.76 -6.57
CA SER A 173 3.38 12.81 -6.98
C SER A 173 3.69 11.69 -7.95
N ILE A 174 4.41 12.01 -9.02
CA ILE A 174 4.68 11.12 -10.14
C ILE A 174 6.19 10.89 -10.27
N GLY A 175 6.57 9.63 -10.42
CA GLY A 175 7.90 9.23 -10.82
C GLY A 175 7.87 8.54 -12.18
N LEU A 176 8.70 8.98 -13.10
CA LEU A 176 8.84 8.40 -14.43
C LEU A 176 10.24 7.79 -14.61
N SER A 177 10.30 6.57 -15.11
CA SER A 177 11.56 5.87 -15.35
C SER A 177 11.39 4.77 -16.41
N TYR A 178 12.42 3.94 -16.60
CA TYR A 178 12.39 2.79 -17.49
C TYR A 178 12.01 1.47 -16.79
N ASN A 179 11.92 1.46 -15.45
CA ASN A 179 11.48 0.31 -14.66
C ASN A 179 10.69 0.74 -13.39
N LYS A 180 10.01 -0.24 -12.78
CA LYS A 180 9.14 -0.01 -11.63
C LYS A 180 9.89 0.47 -10.39
N PHE A 181 11.08 -0.09 -10.14
CA PHE A 181 11.87 0.24 -8.97
C PHE A 181 12.24 1.73 -8.95
N LEU A 182 12.78 2.22 -10.04
CA LEU A 182 13.21 3.62 -10.15
C LEU A 182 12.03 4.57 -10.25
N ALA A 183 10.95 4.20 -10.94
CA ALA A 183 9.73 4.99 -10.99
C ALA A 183 9.15 5.23 -9.59
N LYS A 184 9.15 4.19 -8.72
CA LYS A 184 8.69 4.35 -7.34
C LYS A 184 9.61 5.25 -6.52
N ILE A 185 10.92 5.12 -6.68
CA ILE A 185 11.87 6.03 -6.04
C ILE A 185 11.66 7.47 -6.51
N ALA A 186 11.54 7.67 -7.81
CA ALA A 186 11.34 9.00 -8.39
C ALA A 186 10.10 9.70 -7.82
N SER A 187 8.98 8.97 -7.66
CA SER A 187 7.75 9.57 -7.11
C SER A 187 7.88 10.12 -5.68
N ASP A 188 8.89 9.69 -4.92
CA ASP A 188 9.13 10.14 -3.55
C ASP A 188 10.09 11.34 -3.45
N LEU A 189 10.84 11.68 -4.53
CA LEU A 189 11.92 12.68 -4.47
C LEU A 189 11.41 14.09 -4.21
N ASN A 190 10.32 14.48 -4.86
CA ASN A 190 9.83 15.88 -4.89
C ASN A 190 8.42 16.02 -4.28
N LYS A 191 8.02 15.14 -3.36
CA LYS A 191 6.74 15.24 -2.67
C LYS A 191 6.65 16.50 -1.80
N PRO A 192 5.47 17.15 -1.69
CA PRO A 192 4.19 16.86 -2.37
C PRO A 192 4.09 17.50 -3.77
N ASN A 193 3.08 17.07 -4.55
CA ASN A 193 2.81 17.54 -5.91
C ASN A 193 4.05 17.48 -6.80
N GLY A 194 4.86 16.42 -6.60
CA GLY A 194 6.13 16.27 -7.28
C GLY A 194 5.99 15.62 -8.65
N PHE A 195 6.98 15.87 -9.49
CA PHE A 195 7.25 15.11 -10.68
C PHE A 195 8.75 14.94 -10.81
N ALA A 196 9.23 13.70 -10.80
CA ALA A 196 10.65 13.43 -10.93
C ALA A 196 10.91 12.31 -11.94
N ILE A 197 12.07 12.37 -12.56
CA ILE A 197 12.52 11.43 -13.59
C ILE A 197 13.84 10.83 -13.13
N ILE A 198 14.01 9.54 -13.35
CA ILE A 198 15.29 8.85 -13.23
C ILE A 198 15.51 8.08 -14.53
N GLY A 199 16.44 8.55 -15.37
CA GLY A 199 16.81 7.93 -16.63
C GLY A 199 17.74 6.74 -16.46
N LYS A 200 17.99 6.04 -17.55
CA LYS A 200 18.86 4.86 -17.55
C LYS A 200 20.34 5.25 -17.37
N ASN A 201 20.75 6.36 -17.97
CA ASN A 201 22.15 6.78 -17.98
C ASN A 201 22.66 7.18 -16.59
N GLU A 202 21.79 7.72 -15.73
CA GLU A 202 22.14 8.23 -14.41
C GLU A 202 21.82 7.27 -13.26
N ALA A 203 20.94 6.27 -13.50
CA ALA A 203 20.32 5.45 -12.47
C ALA A 203 21.32 4.80 -11.50
N VAL A 204 22.40 4.21 -12.01
CA VAL A 204 23.40 3.52 -11.20
C VAL A 204 24.17 4.52 -10.31
N ASN A 205 24.55 5.67 -10.86
CA ASN A 205 25.24 6.73 -10.13
C ASN A 205 24.31 7.37 -9.09
N PHE A 206 23.07 7.65 -9.46
CA PHE A 206 22.03 8.17 -8.55
C PHE A 206 21.83 7.27 -7.32
N LEU A 207 21.84 5.94 -7.51
CA LEU A 207 21.66 4.97 -6.43
C LEU A 207 22.89 4.81 -5.54
N SER A 208 24.10 5.08 -6.03
CA SER A 208 25.35 4.70 -5.38
C SER A 208 25.45 5.13 -3.93
N GLU A 209 25.22 6.40 -3.65
CA GLU A 209 25.34 6.99 -2.31
C GLU A 209 24.08 6.85 -1.44
N LYS A 210 23.00 6.27 -1.97
CA LYS A 210 21.77 6.09 -1.22
C LYS A 210 21.92 4.95 -0.20
N PRO A 211 21.34 5.09 1.00
CA PRO A 211 21.35 3.99 1.97
C PRO A 211 20.53 2.80 1.47
N VAL A 212 20.87 1.58 1.89
CA VAL A 212 20.17 0.35 1.46
C VAL A 212 18.66 0.37 1.76
N SER A 213 18.22 1.13 2.76
CA SER A 213 16.80 1.32 3.09
C SER A 213 16.02 2.08 2.02
N PHE A 214 16.70 2.68 1.03
CA PHE A 214 16.09 3.31 -0.13
C PHE A 214 15.49 2.28 -1.11
N ILE A 215 15.98 1.04 -1.04
CA ILE A 215 15.42 -0.08 -1.82
C ILE A 215 14.09 -0.52 -1.18
N TYR A 216 13.00 -0.39 -1.93
CA TYR A 216 11.68 -0.85 -1.50
C TYR A 216 11.69 -2.33 -1.07
N GLY A 217 11.24 -2.58 0.17
CA GLY A 217 11.25 -3.90 0.81
C GLY A 217 12.48 -4.20 1.67
N VAL A 218 13.44 -3.26 1.78
CA VAL A 218 14.49 -3.30 2.80
C VAL A 218 13.99 -2.60 4.06
N GLY A 219 13.28 -3.35 4.90
CA GLY A 219 12.80 -2.87 6.21
C GLY A 219 13.89 -2.93 7.29
N PRO A 220 13.59 -2.46 8.52
CA PRO A 220 14.57 -2.37 9.61
C PRO A 220 15.31 -3.68 9.90
N SER A 221 14.62 -4.81 9.92
CA SER A 221 15.22 -6.13 10.18
C SER A 221 16.24 -6.51 9.09
N PHE A 222 15.89 -6.32 7.81
CA PHE A 222 16.79 -6.66 6.71
C PHE A 222 17.95 -5.66 6.60
N LYS A 223 17.69 -4.36 6.85
CA LYS A 223 18.74 -3.33 6.96
C LYS A 223 19.78 -3.70 8.02
N ASN A 224 19.35 -4.18 9.20
CA ASN A 224 20.26 -4.60 10.26
C ASN A 224 21.12 -5.81 9.85
N LYS A 225 20.55 -6.80 9.14
CA LYS A 225 21.30 -7.93 8.60
C LYS A 225 22.37 -7.48 7.58
N LEU A 226 22.03 -6.55 6.69
CA LEU A 226 22.98 -5.98 5.74
C LEU A 226 24.11 -5.23 6.44
N LYS A 227 23.76 -4.42 7.46
CA LYS A 227 24.75 -3.69 8.27
C LYS A 227 25.75 -4.61 8.97
N GLN A 228 25.33 -5.78 9.46
CA GLN A 228 26.19 -6.76 10.12
C GLN A 228 27.34 -7.27 9.24
N VAL A 229 27.17 -7.22 7.92
CA VAL A 229 28.21 -7.62 6.93
C VAL A 229 28.82 -6.42 6.20
N GLY A 230 28.69 -5.21 6.76
CA GLY A 230 29.29 -3.99 6.22
C GLY A 230 28.52 -3.30 5.09
N ILE A 231 27.35 -3.79 4.69
CA ILE A 231 26.54 -3.21 3.62
C ILE A 231 25.65 -2.10 4.18
N ASN A 232 25.96 -0.85 3.91
CA ASN A 232 25.23 0.34 4.36
C ASN A 232 24.61 1.13 3.22
N LYS A 233 25.34 1.28 2.10
CA LYS A 233 24.94 1.97 0.87
C LYS A 233 24.59 0.98 -0.23
N ILE A 234 23.88 1.45 -1.25
CA ILE A 234 23.56 0.63 -2.41
C ILE A 234 24.81 0.27 -3.20
N SER A 235 25.81 1.15 -3.26
CA SER A 235 27.14 0.84 -3.84
C SER A 235 27.79 -0.39 -3.21
N ASP A 236 27.67 -0.57 -1.89
CA ASP A 236 28.29 -1.68 -1.19
C ASP A 236 27.71 -3.04 -1.65
N ILE A 237 26.41 -3.08 -2.01
CA ILE A 237 25.79 -4.30 -2.54
C ILE A 237 26.47 -4.74 -3.85
N ARG A 238 26.92 -3.81 -4.68
CA ARG A 238 27.52 -4.11 -5.99
C ARG A 238 28.92 -4.69 -5.90
N THR A 239 29.58 -4.60 -4.74
CA THR A 239 30.88 -5.27 -4.53
C THR A 239 30.72 -6.76 -4.25
N TRP A 240 29.49 -7.22 -3.98
CA TRP A 240 29.17 -8.62 -3.75
C TRP A 240 28.69 -9.29 -5.05
N THR A 241 29.12 -10.53 -5.27
CA THR A 241 28.59 -11.36 -6.36
C THR A 241 27.14 -11.81 -6.06
N ASP A 242 26.39 -12.15 -7.09
CA ASP A 242 25.04 -12.71 -6.94
C ASP A 242 25.05 -14.00 -6.09
N LYS A 243 26.11 -14.82 -6.20
CA LYS A 243 26.30 -16.05 -5.42
C LYS A 243 26.47 -15.75 -3.92
N GLU A 244 27.31 -14.78 -3.55
CA GLU A 244 27.52 -14.37 -2.17
C GLU A 244 26.23 -13.78 -1.57
N MET A 245 25.54 -12.92 -2.32
CA MET A 245 24.26 -12.34 -1.90
C MET A 245 23.19 -13.42 -1.69
N PHE A 246 23.16 -14.46 -2.54
CA PHE A 246 22.23 -15.57 -2.38
C PHE A 246 22.57 -16.43 -1.16
N ILE A 247 23.82 -16.80 -0.97
CA ILE A 247 24.27 -17.59 0.19
C ILE A 247 23.91 -16.87 1.49
N GLN A 248 24.14 -15.57 1.57
CA GLN A 248 23.96 -14.80 2.79
C GLN A 248 22.49 -14.40 3.08
N PHE A 249 21.69 -14.12 2.02
CA PHE A 249 20.38 -13.52 2.17
C PHE A 249 19.26 -14.20 1.36
N GLY A 250 19.57 -15.30 0.65
CA GLY A 250 18.64 -16.05 -0.20
C GLY A 250 18.10 -15.21 -1.37
N ASP A 251 16.87 -15.50 -1.80
CA ASP A 251 16.20 -14.77 -2.91
C ASP A 251 16.09 -13.26 -2.67
N SER A 252 16.00 -12.84 -1.40
CA SER A 252 15.99 -11.42 -1.06
C SER A 252 17.32 -10.75 -1.38
N GLY A 253 18.45 -11.45 -1.18
CA GLY A 253 19.78 -10.99 -1.56
C GLY A 253 19.92 -10.82 -3.07
N LEU A 254 19.55 -11.84 -3.85
CA LEU A 254 19.55 -11.76 -5.32
C LEU A 254 18.72 -10.58 -5.83
N ARG A 255 17.54 -10.39 -5.24
CA ARG A 255 16.66 -9.30 -5.63
C ARG A 255 17.30 -7.93 -5.41
N ILE A 256 17.89 -7.67 -4.23
CA ILE A 256 18.52 -6.37 -3.96
C ILE A 256 19.79 -6.17 -4.75
N ALA A 257 20.54 -7.23 -5.07
CA ALA A 257 21.72 -7.16 -5.94
C ALA A 257 21.37 -6.64 -7.35
N LYS A 258 20.28 -7.17 -7.96
CA LYS A 258 19.76 -6.67 -9.24
C LYS A 258 19.31 -5.21 -9.11
N LEU A 259 18.52 -4.87 -8.07
CA LEU A 259 18.05 -3.51 -7.86
C LEU A 259 19.19 -2.52 -7.61
N ALA A 260 20.28 -2.94 -6.97
CA ALA A 260 21.48 -2.11 -6.77
C ALA A 260 22.18 -1.76 -8.10
N ARG A 261 22.04 -2.59 -9.13
CA ARG A 261 22.46 -2.32 -10.52
C ARG A 261 21.41 -1.62 -11.37
N ALA A 262 20.34 -1.12 -10.71
CA ALA A 262 19.18 -0.50 -11.37
C ALA A 262 18.41 -1.46 -12.32
N GLU A 263 18.50 -2.76 -12.11
CA GLU A 263 17.86 -3.81 -12.90
C GLU A 263 16.53 -4.23 -12.24
N ASP A 264 15.41 -3.97 -12.91
CA ASP A 264 14.10 -4.45 -12.50
C ASP A 264 13.27 -4.80 -13.74
N ASN A 265 13.28 -6.09 -14.09
CA ASN A 265 12.59 -6.62 -15.28
C ASN A 265 11.13 -7.03 -14.99
N ARG A 266 10.57 -6.69 -13.82
CA ARG A 266 9.18 -7.02 -13.50
C ARG A 266 8.22 -6.18 -14.34
N PRO A 267 7.34 -6.81 -15.15
CA PRO A 267 6.35 -6.06 -15.91
C PRO A 267 5.28 -5.45 -14.98
N VAL A 268 4.62 -4.42 -15.47
CA VAL A 268 3.40 -3.88 -14.86
C VAL A 268 2.26 -4.87 -15.13
N LYS A 269 1.56 -5.31 -14.07
CA LYS A 269 0.48 -6.32 -14.14
C LYS A 269 -0.84 -5.71 -13.69
N SER A 270 -1.79 -5.59 -14.60
CA SER A 270 -3.13 -5.05 -14.29
C SER A 270 -3.95 -5.92 -13.33
N TYR A 271 -3.59 -7.19 -13.22
CA TYR A 271 -4.27 -8.15 -12.34
C TYR A 271 -3.28 -8.89 -11.43
N LYS A 272 -3.63 -8.97 -10.16
CA LYS A 272 -2.92 -9.79 -9.16
C LYS A 272 -3.93 -10.68 -8.44
N LYS A 273 -3.77 -11.99 -8.58
CA LYS A 273 -4.62 -12.96 -7.88
C LYS A 273 -4.53 -12.74 -6.36
N ARG A 274 -5.67 -12.58 -5.71
CA ARG A 274 -5.76 -12.44 -4.25
C ARG A 274 -5.28 -13.75 -3.60
N LYS A 275 -4.44 -13.64 -2.57
CA LYS A 275 -3.88 -14.83 -1.87
C LYS A 275 -4.64 -15.16 -0.60
N SER A 276 -5.21 -14.17 0.08
CA SER A 276 -5.96 -14.35 1.32
C SER A 276 -7.02 -13.27 1.52
N ILE A 277 -8.00 -13.56 2.37
CA ILE A 277 -9.04 -12.64 2.85
C ILE A 277 -9.04 -12.76 4.37
N SER A 278 -8.97 -11.63 5.08
CA SER A 278 -8.87 -11.65 6.55
C SER A 278 -9.58 -10.49 7.20
N SER A 279 -9.94 -10.68 8.47
CA SER A 279 -10.39 -9.62 9.38
C SER A 279 -9.68 -9.79 10.72
N GLU A 280 -9.27 -8.70 11.34
CA GLU A 280 -8.65 -8.72 12.67
C GLU A 280 -9.05 -7.48 13.47
N THR A 281 -8.99 -7.58 14.81
CA THR A 281 -9.26 -6.47 15.70
C THR A 281 -8.29 -6.44 16.87
N THR A 282 -7.87 -5.23 17.25
CA THR A 282 -7.06 -4.99 18.45
C THR A 282 -7.99 -4.55 19.58
N PHE A 283 -7.88 -5.14 20.74
CA PHE A 283 -8.74 -4.84 21.90
C PHE A 283 -8.27 -3.58 22.61
N ASN A 284 -9.18 -2.86 23.26
CA ASN A 284 -8.83 -1.72 24.11
C ASN A 284 -8.05 -2.13 25.36
N ASN A 285 -8.37 -3.30 25.94
CA ASN A 285 -7.66 -3.94 27.05
C ASN A 285 -7.28 -5.37 26.63
N ASP A 286 -6.24 -5.93 27.26
CA ASP A 286 -5.86 -7.32 27.00
C ASP A 286 -6.90 -8.28 27.63
N ILE A 287 -7.23 -9.36 26.91
CA ILE A 287 -8.30 -10.31 27.25
C ILE A 287 -7.70 -11.70 27.43
N SER A 288 -8.07 -12.39 28.52
CA SER A 288 -7.73 -13.78 28.77
C SER A 288 -8.96 -14.71 28.85
N SER A 289 -10.18 -14.14 29.03
CA SER A 289 -11.42 -14.92 29.08
C SER A 289 -11.72 -15.54 27.72
N LEU A 290 -11.87 -16.86 27.69
CA LEU A 290 -12.20 -17.61 26.48
C LEU A 290 -13.57 -17.19 25.92
N ASP A 291 -14.57 -16.97 26.78
CA ASP A 291 -15.92 -16.54 26.37
C ASP A 291 -15.87 -15.17 25.66
N THR A 292 -15.14 -14.22 26.26
CA THR A 292 -14.97 -12.90 25.66
C THR A 292 -14.23 -12.98 24.31
N LEU A 293 -13.16 -13.77 24.24
CA LEU A 293 -12.41 -13.99 22.99
C LEU A 293 -13.27 -14.68 21.94
N SER A 294 -14.11 -15.66 22.34
CA SER A 294 -15.05 -16.37 21.45
C SER A 294 -16.08 -15.41 20.83
N ASN A 295 -16.65 -14.53 21.65
CA ASN A 295 -17.60 -13.53 21.14
C ASN A 295 -16.97 -12.55 20.11
N ILE A 296 -15.73 -12.17 20.33
CA ILE A 296 -14.99 -11.32 19.37
C ILE A 296 -14.58 -12.14 18.15
N LEU A 297 -14.18 -13.40 18.33
CA LEU A 297 -13.85 -14.33 17.24
C LEU A 297 -15.04 -14.51 16.30
N TRP A 298 -16.26 -14.63 16.82
CA TRP A 298 -17.46 -14.68 16.02
C TRP A 298 -17.60 -13.45 15.10
N LYS A 299 -17.43 -12.25 15.66
CA LYS A 299 -17.53 -10.99 14.91
C LYS A 299 -16.50 -10.90 13.76
N VAL A 300 -15.24 -11.29 14.01
CA VAL A 300 -14.21 -11.26 12.97
C VAL A 300 -14.39 -12.39 11.95
N SER A 301 -14.97 -13.53 12.35
CA SER A 301 -15.32 -14.64 11.46
C SER A 301 -16.44 -14.22 10.50
N LEU A 302 -17.50 -13.59 11.02
CA LEU A 302 -18.58 -13.04 10.22
C LEU A 302 -18.08 -12.00 9.23
N ALA A 303 -17.28 -11.03 9.69
CA ALA A 303 -16.68 -10.02 8.82
C ALA A 303 -15.78 -10.61 7.72
N THR A 304 -15.09 -11.73 8.01
CA THR A 304 -14.27 -12.43 7.02
C THR A 304 -15.15 -13.17 6.01
N ALA A 305 -16.21 -13.83 6.46
CA ALA A 305 -17.19 -14.50 5.61
C ALA A 305 -17.89 -13.52 4.66
N ASP A 306 -18.32 -12.37 5.15
CA ASP A 306 -18.96 -11.32 4.34
C ASP A 306 -18.00 -10.79 3.26
N ARG A 307 -16.71 -10.60 3.61
CA ARG A 307 -15.67 -10.22 2.62
C ARG A 307 -15.49 -11.29 1.55
N CYS A 308 -15.56 -12.57 1.92
CA CYS A 308 -15.46 -13.68 0.97
C CYS A 308 -16.65 -13.70 0.03
N LYS A 309 -17.87 -13.56 0.55
CA LYS A 309 -19.12 -13.50 -0.24
C LYS A 309 -19.10 -12.32 -1.22
N ASN A 310 -18.74 -11.12 -0.76
CA ASN A 310 -18.68 -9.92 -1.59
C ASN A 310 -17.65 -10.02 -2.73
N LEU A 311 -16.65 -10.89 -2.59
CA LEU A 311 -15.62 -11.13 -3.60
C LEU A 311 -15.89 -12.39 -4.43
N ASN A 312 -16.97 -13.11 -4.14
CA ASN A 312 -17.29 -14.42 -4.73
C ASN A 312 -16.10 -15.39 -4.63
N LEU A 313 -15.49 -15.48 -3.42
CA LEU A 313 -14.35 -16.33 -3.12
C LEU A 313 -14.61 -17.14 -1.85
N ALA A 314 -14.07 -18.36 -1.82
CA ALA A 314 -14.02 -19.24 -0.66
C ALA A 314 -12.57 -19.70 -0.43
N GLY A 315 -12.25 -20.22 0.74
CA GLY A 315 -10.88 -20.67 1.03
C GLY A 315 -10.82 -22.05 1.67
N TYR A 316 -9.77 -22.80 1.37
CA TYR A 316 -9.50 -24.10 2.01
C TYR A 316 -8.83 -23.97 3.35
N THR A 317 -7.95 -22.98 3.54
CA THR A 317 -7.14 -22.87 4.75
C THR A 317 -7.63 -21.72 5.63
N ILE A 318 -8.07 -22.05 6.82
CA ILE A 318 -8.46 -21.10 7.87
C ILE A 318 -7.27 -20.91 8.81
N THR A 319 -6.93 -19.66 9.10
CA THR A 319 -5.84 -19.31 10.01
C THR A 319 -6.38 -18.40 11.11
N LEU A 320 -6.21 -18.82 12.37
CA LEU A 320 -6.36 -17.97 13.55
C LEU A 320 -5.05 -17.23 13.78
N LYS A 321 -5.13 -15.92 13.99
CA LYS A 321 -4.03 -15.05 14.40
C LYS A 321 -4.32 -14.47 15.78
N LEU A 322 -3.41 -14.63 16.69
CA LEU A 322 -3.43 -14.04 18.03
C LEU A 322 -2.20 -13.18 18.23
N LYS A 323 -2.34 -12.10 18.97
CA LYS A 323 -1.19 -11.31 19.44
C LYS A 323 -1.28 -11.18 20.94
N THR A 324 -0.21 -11.56 21.63
CA THR A 324 -0.15 -11.50 23.08
C THR A 324 0.11 -10.08 23.59
N SER A 325 -0.05 -9.85 24.89
CA SER A 325 0.22 -8.56 25.55
C SER A 325 1.66 -8.07 25.31
N ASN A 326 2.63 -8.97 25.25
CA ASN A 326 4.03 -8.68 24.94
C ASN A 326 4.37 -8.67 23.43
N PHE A 327 3.36 -8.48 22.57
CA PHE A 327 3.46 -8.34 21.12
C PHE A 327 3.93 -9.59 20.34
N LYS A 328 4.05 -10.75 20.98
CA LYS A 328 4.32 -12.01 20.26
C LYS A 328 3.11 -12.39 19.41
N THR A 329 3.34 -12.65 18.12
CA THR A 329 2.28 -13.12 17.21
C THR A 329 2.29 -14.63 17.17
N ILE A 330 1.10 -15.23 17.39
CA ILE A 330 0.84 -16.66 17.30
C ILE A 330 -0.12 -16.88 16.14
N THR A 331 0.16 -17.85 15.27
CA THR A 331 -0.74 -18.26 14.20
C THR A 331 -0.97 -19.76 14.27
N ARG A 332 -2.25 -20.18 14.12
CA ARG A 332 -2.65 -21.58 13.99
C ARG A 332 -3.53 -21.72 12.77
N ARG A 333 -3.37 -22.81 12.05
CA ARG A 333 -4.14 -23.02 10.81
C ARG A 333 -4.67 -24.43 10.71
N ARG A 334 -5.80 -24.57 10.02
CA ARG A 334 -6.39 -25.83 9.59
C ARG A 334 -6.79 -25.73 8.13
N THR A 335 -6.41 -26.72 7.34
CA THR A 335 -6.87 -26.86 5.94
C THR A 335 -8.04 -27.82 5.94
N LEU A 336 -9.14 -27.37 5.30
CA LEU A 336 -10.38 -28.13 5.19
C LEU A 336 -10.37 -28.97 3.89
N PRO A 337 -11.13 -30.06 3.86
CA PRO A 337 -11.28 -30.88 2.64
C PRO A 337 -12.07 -30.12 1.54
N GLN A 338 -12.93 -29.18 1.90
CA GLN A 338 -13.72 -28.36 1.00
C GLN A 338 -13.53 -26.88 1.26
N VAL A 339 -13.73 -26.06 0.22
CA VAL A 339 -13.70 -24.60 0.36
C VAL A 339 -14.88 -24.12 1.19
N THR A 340 -14.67 -23.08 1.99
CA THR A 340 -15.73 -22.45 2.77
C THR A 340 -15.70 -20.92 2.65
N GLN A 341 -16.86 -20.33 2.76
CA GLN A 341 -17.09 -18.90 3.03
C GLN A 341 -18.14 -18.72 4.15
N LEU A 342 -18.50 -19.82 4.86
CA LEU A 342 -19.50 -19.83 5.90
C LEU A 342 -18.90 -19.38 7.23
N ALA A 343 -19.58 -18.42 7.88
CA ALA A 343 -19.11 -17.85 9.15
C ALA A 343 -19.01 -18.90 10.26
N ASP A 344 -19.97 -19.81 10.33
CA ASP A 344 -20.00 -20.89 11.33
C ASP A 344 -18.83 -21.85 11.18
N THR A 345 -18.52 -22.29 9.96
CA THR A 345 -17.39 -23.17 9.69
C THR A 345 -16.06 -22.50 10.05
N ILE A 346 -15.92 -21.21 9.68
CA ILE A 346 -14.74 -20.40 10.00
C ILE A 346 -14.61 -20.25 11.52
N PHE A 347 -15.68 -19.89 12.20
CA PHE A 347 -15.72 -19.70 13.65
C PHE A 347 -15.39 -20.99 14.40
N ASN A 348 -16.10 -22.09 14.14
CA ASN A 348 -15.91 -23.35 14.85
C ASN A 348 -14.50 -23.90 14.67
N THR A 349 -13.94 -23.77 13.46
CA THR A 349 -12.54 -24.15 13.20
C THR A 349 -11.58 -23.29 14.02
N CYS A 350 -11.78 -21.97 14.04
CA CYS A 350 -10.92 -21.06 14.80
C CYS A 350 -11.13 -21.21 16.33
N LEU A 351 -12.34 -21.53 16.80
CA LEU A 351 -12.62 -21.75 18.22
C LEU A 351 -11.81 -22.93 18.76
N THR A 352 -11.80 -24.06 18.06
CA THR A 352 -10.97 -25.22 18.43
C THR A 352 -9.48 -24.85 18.50
N LEU A 353 -8.99 -24.01 17.57
CA LEU A 353 -7.61 -23.53 17.57
C LEU A 353 -7.33 -22.54 18.71
N LEU A 354 -8.33 -21.72 19.08
CA LEU A 354 -8.24 -20.75 20.17
C LEU A 354 -8.18 -21.45 21.54
N GLU A 355 -9.01 -22.47 21.76
CA GLU A 355 -9.04 -23.25 22.99
C GLU A 355 -7.67 -23.87 23.31
N GLY A 356 -6.93 -24.30 22.29
CA GLY A 356 -5.57 -24.82 22.45
C GLY A 356 -4.55 -23.76 22.92
N GLU A 357 -4.81 -22.46 22.66
CA GLU A 357 -3.90 -21.35 22.97
C GLU A 357 -4.34 -20.54 24.21
N ALA A 358 -5.63 -20.51 24.52
CA ALA A 358 -6.22 -19.64 25.56
C ALA A 358 -6.00 -20.14 27.00
N LYS A 359 -4.86 -20.75 27.28
CA LYS A 359 -4.50 -21.32 28.61
C LYS A 359 -4.10 -20.21 29.61
N GLY A 360 -5.01 -19.29 29.92
CA GLY A 360 -4.75 -18.17 30.84
C GLY A 360 -3.89 -17.03 30.25
N GLN A 361 -3.45 -17.15 29.01
CA GLN A 361 -2.65 -16.13 28.33
C GLN A 361 -3.50 -14.90 27.96
N LYS A 362 -2.94 -13.69 28.15
CA LYS A 362 -3.60 -12.44 27.75
C LYS A 362 -3.26 -12.09 26.30
N PHE A 363 -4.30 -11.80 25.52
CA PHE A 363 -4.19 -11.39 24.12
C PHE A 363 -4.65 -9.94 23.95
N ARG A 364 -4.01 -9.26 23.02
CA ARG A 364 -4.34 -7.88 22.62
C ARG A 364 -5.02 -7.79 21.25
N LEU A 365 -4.95 -8.84 20.44
CA LEU A 365 -5.52 -8.89 19.10
C LEU A 365 -5.95 -10.30 18.76
N ILE A 366 -7.07 -10.42 18.07
CA ILE A 366 -7.54 -11.63 17.41
C ILE A 366 -7.87 -11.35 15.95
N GLY A 367 -7.56 -12.29 15.08
CA GLY A 367 -7.87 -12.20 13.66
C GLY A 367 -8.08 -13.56 13.01
N VAL A 368 -8.79 -13.56 11.91
CA VAL A 368 -9.10 -14.73 11.10
C VAL A 368 -8.75 -14.46 9.65
N SER A 369 -8.16 -15.44 8.98
CA SER A 369 -7.78 -15.35 7.56
C SER A 369 -8.14 -16.63 6.83
N LEU A 370 -8.70 -16.49 5.63
CA LEU A 370 -8.84 -17.57 4.65
C LEU A 370 -7.79 -17.43 3.57
N SER A 371 -7.15 -18.53 3.20
CA SER A 371 -6.16 -18.62 2.11
C SER A 371 -6.41 -19.89 1.27
N ASN A 372 -5.58 -20.10 0.23
CA ASN A 372 -5.85 -21.10 -0.81
C ASN A 372 -7.24 -20.88 -1.39
N LEU A 373 -7.41 -19.65 -1.96
CA LEU A 373 -8.71 -19.19 -2.42
C LEU A 373 -9.12 -19.83 -3.75
N SER A 374 -10.41 -20.16 -3.85
CA SER A 374 -11.09 -20.67 -5.03
C SER A 374 -12.47 -20.03 -5.18
N LYS A 375 -13.18 -20.31 -6.25
CA LYS A 375 -14.61 -20.00 -6.33
C LYS A 375 -15.36 -20.82 -5.29
N PRO A 376 -16.45 -20.31 -4.71
CA PRO A 376 -17.31 -21.11 -3.85
C PRO A 376 -17.88 -22.31 -4.63
N LEU A 377 -18.15 -23.39 -3.93
CA LEU A 377 -18.95 -24.48 -4.49
C LEU A 377 -20.33 -23.89 -4.82
N GLY A 378 -20.85 -24.18 -6.02
CA GLY A 378 -22.14 -23.67 -6.48
C GLY A 378 -23.29 -23.96 -5.50
N ASP A 379 -24.47 -23.42 -5.76
CA ASP A 379 -25.66 -23.40 -4.87
C ASP A 379 -26.11 -24.78 -4.30
N HIS A 380 -25.57 -25.87 -4.78
CA HIS A 380 -25.78 -27.21 -4.17
C HIS A 380 -25.17 -27.35 -2.75
N GLY A 381 -24.47 -26.34 -2.23
CA GLY A 381 -23.91 -26.30 -0.87
C GLY A 381 -24.58 -25.28 0.06
N ILE A 382 -25.59 -24.55 -0.38
CA ILE A 382 -26.43 -23.72 0.49
C ILE A 382 -27.58 -24.60 1.04
N LEU A 383 -27.26 -25.64 1.74
CA LEU A 383 -28.13 -26.11 2.79
C LEU A 383 -28.06 -25.01 3.87
N LEU A 384 -29.11 -24.20 3.94
CA LEU A 384 -29.37 -23.33 5.10
C LEU A 384 -29.26 -24.24 6.32
N ASP A 385 -28.12 -24.14 7.05
CA ASP A 385 -27.97 -24.90 8.29
C ASP A 385 -29.05 -24.35 9.25
N PRO A 386 -30.07 -25.18 9.61
CA PRO A 386 -31.13 -24.76 10.52
C PRO A 386 -30.61 -24.34 11.90
N MET A 387 -29.40 -24.77 12.28
CA MET A 387 -28.73 -24.35 13.50
C MET A 387 -28.17 -22.91 13.42
N ALA A 388 -27.71 -22.46 12.25
CA ALA A 388 -27.23 -21.08 12.07
C ALA A 388 -28.35 -20.04 12.28
N LEU A 389 -29.59 -20.37 11.90
CA LEU A 389 -30.77 -19.53 12.13
C LEU A 389 -31.16 -19.46 13.62
N LYS A 390 -31.01 -20.55 14.37
CA LYS A 390 -31.27 -20.56 15.83
C LYS A 390 -30.23 -19.78 16.62
N ALA A 391 -28.93 -19.91 16.28
CA ALA A 391 -27.83 -19.18 16.91
C ALA A 391 -27.89 -17.66 16.64
N ARG A 392 -28.42 -17.23 15.49
CA ARG A 392 -28.67 -15.80 15.21
C ARG A 392 -29.72 -15.20 16.17
N LYS A 393 -30.81 -15.90 16.46
CA LYS A 393 -31.88 -15.40 17.33
C LYS A 393 -31.48 -15.32 18.82
N SER A 394 -30.59 -16.19 19.29
CA SER A 394 -30.15 -16.20 20.70
C SER A 394 -29.00 -15.24 21.02
N ARG A 395 -28.30 -14.68 20.00
CA ARG A 395 -27.15 -13.78 20.20
C ARG A 395 -27.43 -12.32 19.85
N THR A 396 -28.61 -11.99 19.31
CA THR A 396 -29.06 -10.60 19.07
C THR A 396 -29.92 -10.02 20.20
N SER A 397 -30.15 -10.79 21.27
CA SER A 397 -30.91 -10.35 22.46
C SER A 397 -30.00 -10.21 23.69
N TYR A 398 -28.93 -9.42 23.55
CA TYR A 398 -28.20 -8.82 24.68
C TYR A 398 -27.52 -7.53 24.23
#